data_e4b1ce26ba4a400bce6427e32e72dfce
#
_entry.id   e4b1ce26ba4a400bce6427e32e72dfce
#
_cell.length_a   1.000
_cell.length_b   1.000
_cell.length_c   1.000
_cell.angle_alpha   90.00
_cell.angle_beta   90.00
_cell.angle_gamma   90.00
#
_symmetry.space_group_name_H-M   'P 1'
#
loop_
_entity.id
_entity.type
_entity.pdbx_description
1 polymer ?
#
loop_
_entity_poly.entity_id
_entity_poly.type
_entity_poly.pdbx_seq_one_letter_code
_entity_poly.pdbx_strand_id
1 'polypeptide(L)'
;MSTHLYHGSRLDRSHLLEIGAHGFDAVELFATRTHFDYHNPTTVADLQAWLAEAGLDLHSVHAPVAESFAGGRWIGPLTLASSDRTVRTRAVAEAERALQIARRIPFRVLVAHLGVPRWAPTAAADNSRDAARRSIEELHALAAPLGVRVAVEVIPNELSRAGSLVHFVERVVDETNVGICLDFGHGHMDGDLVEAIETVSEHLMTVDIHDNQGRADDHLVPFEGTIDWPSALTAVQKVGYDDTLMLEIGARGSTKETLARARKAREKMDRLLAH
;
A
#
# COMPACT_ATOMS: atom_id res chain seq x y z
N MET A 1 1.77 -8.90 -5.72
CA MET A 1 0.33 -8.61 -5.97
C MET A 1 -0.34 -8.27 -4.67
N SER A 2 -1.00 -7.11 -4.56
CA SER A 2 -1.77 -6.76 -3.36
C SER A 2 -3.09 -7.53 -3.32
N THR A 3 -3.48 -7.99 -2.12
CA THR A 3 -4.78 -8.61 -1.88
C THR A 3 -5.93 -7.61 -1.95
N HIS A 4 -5.63 -6.31 -2.19
CA HIS A 4 -6.61 -5.28 -2.53
C HIS A 4 -7.51 -5.72 -3.69
N LEU A 5 -7.01 -6.52 -4.62
CA LEU A 5 -7.80 -7.15 -5.69
C LEU A 5 -9.09 -7.81 -5.18
N TYR A 6 -9.08 -8.30 -3.95
CA TYR A 6 -10.18 -9.05 -3.32
C TYR A 6 -10.83 -8.29 -2.14
N HIS A 7 -10.52 -7.00 -1.94
CA HIS A 7 -10.95 -6.24 -0.75
C HIS A 7 -12.47 -6.25 -0.51
N GLY A 8 -13.26 -6.43 -1.55
CA GLY A 8 -14.72 -6.55 -1.48
C GLY A 8 -15.23 -7.87 -0.90
N SER A 9 -14.36 -8.83 -0.64
CA SER A 9 -14.68 -10.15 -0.08
C SER A 9 -13.72 -10.52 1.06
N ARG A 10 -14.06 -11.55 1.83
CA ARG A 10 -13.12 -12.12 2.79
C ARG A 10 -12.03 -12.88 2.05
N LEU A 11 -10.79 -12.60 2.43
CA LEU A 11 -9.62 -13.34 1.91
C LEU A 11 -9.70 -14.80 2.34
N ASP A 12 -9.46 -15.69 1.43
CA ASP A 12 -9.42 -17.13 1.67
C ASP A 12 -8.28 -17.81 0.89
N ARG A 13 -8.13 -19.12 1.14
CA ARG A 13 -7.11 -19.97 0.52
C ARG A 13 -7.13 -19.92 -1.02
N SER A 14 -8.32 -19.90 -1.63
CA SER A 14 -8.45 -19.94 -3.09
C SER A 14 -7.90 -18.69 -3.75
N HIS A 15 -8.03 -17.53 -3.12
CA HIS A 15 -7.48 -16.25 -3.62
C HIS A 15 -5.95 -16.30 -3.72
N LEU A 16 -5.26 -16.81 -2.69
CA LEU A 16 -3.80 -16.88 -2.70
C LEU A 16 -3.30 -17.93 -3.70
N LEU A 17 -3.96 -19.08 -3.78
CA LEU A 17 -3.64 -20.08 -4.80
C LEU A 17 -3.84 -19.53 -6.22
N GLU A 18 -4.86 -18.70 -6.43
CA GLU A 18 -5.11 -18.07 -7.72
C GLU A 18 -4.00 -17.06 -8.07
N ILE A 19 -3.53 -16.26 -7.11
CA ILE A 19 -2.38 -15.35 -7.28
C ILE A 19 -1.12 -16.15 -7.67
N GLY A 20 -0.77 -17.19 -6.89
CA GLY A 20 0.40 -18.04 -7.17
C GLY A 20 0.32 -18.75 -8.52
N ALA A 21 -0.86 -19.25 -8.89
CA ALA A 21 -1.08 -19.90 -10.20
C ALA A 21 -0.90 -18.97 -11.39
N HIS A 22 -1.00 -17.65 -11.19
CA HIS A 22 -0.70 -16.64 -12.20
C HIS A 22 0.78 -16.21 -12.22
N GLY A 23 1.63 -16.89 -11.41
CA GLY A 23 3.09 -16.70 -11.42
C GLY A 23 3.57 -15.49 -10.63
N PHE A 24 2.78 -14.97 -9.71
CA PHE A 24 3.25 -14.04 -8.69
C PHE A 24 3.90 -14.84 -7.55
N ASP A 25 4.94 -14.28 -6.95
CA ASP A 25 5.73 -14.90 -5.88
C ASP A 25 5.66 -14.14 -4.56
N ALA A 26 5.19 -12.90 -4.59
CA ALA A 26 5.02 -12.06 -3.43
C ALA A 26 3.64 -11.40 -3.37
N VAL A 27 3.14 -11.24 -2.15
CA VAL A 27 1.88 -10.53 -1.91
C VAL A 27 2.05 -9.42 -0.88
N GLU A 28 1.20 -8.41 -1.04
CA GLU A 28 0.86 -7.48 0.02
C GLU A 28 -0.50 -7.86 0.61
N LEU A 29 -0.59 -7.85 1.93
CA LEU A 29 -1.86 -7.99 2.63
C LEU A 29 -2.51 -6.62 2.83
N PHE A 30 -3.62 -6.35 2.16
CA PHE A 30 -4.45 -5.18 2.41
C PHE A 30 -5.31 -5.41 3.66
N ALA A 31 -4.89 -4.80 4.79
CA ALA A 31 -5.46 -5.11 6.09
C ALA A 31 -6.73 -4.30 6.38
N THR A 32 -7.88 -4.81 5.95
CA THR A 32 -9.20 -4.33 6.38
C THR A 32 -9.95 -5.47 7.05
N ARG A 33 -10.53 -5.28 8.22
CA ARG A 33 -11.11 -6.38 9.02
C ARG A 33 -12.19 -7.19 8.31
N THR A 34 -12.96 -6.58 7.44
CA THR A 34 -13.94 -7.29 6.60
C THR A 34 -13.29 -8.16 5.54
N HIS A 35 -12.10 -7.78 5.08
CA HIS A 35 -11.30 -8.55 4.14
C HIS A 35 -10.45 -9.60 4.85
N PHE A 36 -9.72 -9.21 5.88
CA PHE A 36 -8.86 -10.09 6.65
C PHE A 36 -8.94 -9.77 8.15
N ASP A 37 -9.43 -10.69 8.97
CA ASP A 37 -9.57 -10.49 10.41
C ASP A 37 -8.23 -10.74 11.13
N TYR A 38 -7.37 -9.73 11.10
CA TYR A 38 -6.06 -9.75 11.76
C TYR A 38 -6.14 -9.72 13.30
N HIS A 39 -7.33 -9.52 13.88
CA HIS A 39 -7.55 -9.70 15.31
C HIS A 39 -7.66 -11.16 15.73
N ASN A 40 -7.94 -12.08 14.79
CA ASN A 40 -8.11 -13.49 15.06
C ASN A 40 -6.81 -14.26 14.78
N PRO A 41 -6.14 -14.82 15.81
CA PRO A 41 -4.92 -15.60 15.64
C PRO A 41 -5.07 -16.81 14.72
N THR A 42 -6.25 -17.42 14.65
CA THR A 42 -6.53 -18.52 13.74
C THR A 42 -6.49 -18.07 12.29
N THR A 43 -7.10 -16.92 11.98
CA THR A 43 -7.06 -16.36 10.63
C THR A 43 -5.61 -16.04 10.18
N VAL A 44 -4.77 -15.55 11.11
CA VAL A 44 -3.34 -15.33 10.82
C VAL A 44 -2.60 -16.66 10.62
N ALA A 45 -2.96 -17.72 11.37
CA ALA A 45 -2.40 -19.05 11.16
C ALA A 45 -2.80 -19.65 9.81
N ASP A 46 -4.05 -19.47 9.42
CA ASP A 46 -4.56 -19.89 8.13
C ASP A 46 -3.83 -19.16 6.98
N LEU A 47 -3.63 -17.84 7.09
CA LEU A 47 -2.87 -17.07 6.11
C LEU A 47 -1.46 -17.65 5.92
N GLN A 48 -0.75 -17.97 7.00
CA GLN A 48 0.58 -18.58 6.92
C GLN A 48 0.57 -19.88 6.13
N ALA A 49 -0.42 -20.75 6.40
CA ALA A 49 -0.56 -22.02 5.69
C ALA A 49 -0.89 -21.82 4.21
N TRP A 50 -1.77 -20.87 3.90
CA TRP A 50 -2.18 -20.58 2.52
C TRP A 50 -1.04 -19.98 1.70
N LEU A 51 -0.24 -19.07 2.29
CA LEU A 51 0.95 -18.50 1.65
C LEU A 51 1.96 -19.60 1.30
N ALA A 52 2.27 -20.47 2.27
CA ALA A 52 3.19 -21.59 2.05
C ALA A 52 2.71 -22.52 0.95
N GLU A 53 1.41 -22.85 0.93
CA GLU A 53 0.81 -23.71 -0.10
C GLU A 53 0.83 -23.06 -1.49
N ALA A 54 0.59 -21.74 -1.55
CA ALA A 54 0.59 -20.98 -2.80
C ALA A 54 2.00 -20.65 -3.31
N GLY A 55 3.04 -20.89 -2.50
CA GLY A 55 4.42 -20.49 -2.81
C GLY A 55 4.61 -18.99 -2.83
N LEU A 56 3.92 -18.25 -1.95
CA LEU A 56 3.92 -16.80 -1.88
C LEU A 56 4.62 -16.30 -0.61
N ASP A 57 5.46 -15.27 -0.78
CA ASP A 57 6.02 -14.51 0.34
C ASP A 57 5.12 -13.32 0.70
N LEU A 58 4.94 -13.06 2.00
CA LEU A 58 4.32 -11.83 2.46
C LEU A 58 5.37 -10.71 2.43
N HIS A 59 5.29 -9.85 1.42
CA HIS A 59 6.25 -8.75 1.23
C HIS A 59 5.95 -7.57 2.15
N SER A 60 4.69 -7.14 2.16
CA SER A 60 4.22 -5.98 2.91
C SER A 60 2.83 -6.20 3.49
N VAL A 61 2.49 -5.39 4.46
CA VAL A 61 1.12 -5.25 4.98
C VAL A 61 0.73 -3.79 4.81
N HIS A 62 -0.35 -3.55 4.07
CA HIS A 62 -0.97 -2.23 4.01
C HIS A 62 -1.84 -2.04 5.26
N ALA A 63 -1.52 -1.02 6.06
CA ALA A 63 -2.26 -0.71 7.28
C ALA A 63 -3.74 -0.39 6.99
N PRO A 64 -4.66 -0.72 7.92
CA PRO A 64 -6.07 -0.50 7.68
C PRO A 64 -6.40 0.99 7.53
N VAL A 65 -7.02 1.36 6.41
CA VAL A 65 -7.47 2.73 6.09
C VAL A 65 -8.90 3.01 6.56
N ALA A 66 -9.66 1.95 6.85
CA ALA A 66 -11.02 2.00 7.38
C ALA A 66 -11.33 0.75 8.20
N GLU A 67 -12.35 0.83 9.06
CA GLU A 67 -12.78 -0.31 9.88
C GLU A 67 -13.38 -1.44 9.06
N SER A 68 -14.07 -1.08 7.98
CA SER A 68 -14.73 -2.04 7.12
C SER A 68 -14.96 -1.52 5.71
N PHE A 69 -15.16 -2.45 4.80
CA PHE A 69 -15.70 -2.19 3.47
C PHE A 69 -17.01 -2.96 3.31
N ALA A 70 -18.10 -2.25 3.06
CA ALA A 70 -19.41 -2.85 2.89
C ALA A 70 -20.30 -2.04 1.94
N GLY A 71 -21.08 -2.71 1.12
CA GLY A 71 -21.96 -2.06 0.15
C GLY A 71 -21.20 -1.16 -0.86
N GLY A 72 -19.97 -1.51 -1.20
CA GLY A 72 -19.13 -0.73 -2.13
C GLY A 72 -18.57 0.56 -1.51
N ARG A 73 -18.50 0.68 -0.19
CA ARG A 73 -18.02 1.89 0.50
C ARG A 73 -17.12 1.55 1.68
N TRP A 74 -16.11 2.39 1.89
CA TRP A 74 -15.31 2.40 3.09
C TRP A 74 -16.10 3.02 4.25
N ILE A 75 -16.11 2.37 5.41
CA ILE A 75 -16.88 2.76 6.59
C ILE A 75 -15.93 2.89 7.79
N GLY A 76 -16.05 3.99 8.53
CA GLY A 76 -15.23 4.26 9.70
C GLY A 76 -13.76 4.50 9.32
N PRO A 77 -13.43 5.65 8.71
CA PRO A 77 -12.06 5.94 8.30
C PRO A 77 -11.10 5.88 9.49
N LEU A 78 -9.93 5.27 9.28
CA LEU A 78 -8.85 5.17 10.24
C LEU A 78 -7.72 6.08 9.75
N THR A 79 -7.63 7.28 10.34
CA THR A 79 -6.63 8.27 9.95
C THR A 79 -5.56 8.46 11.00
N LEU A 80 -4.30 8.25 10.61
CA LEU A 80 -3.12 8.47 11.46
C LEU A 80 -2.81 9.95 11.68
N ALA A 81 -3.40 10.83 10.87
CA ALA A 81 -3.17 12.28 10.91
C ALA A 81 -4.31 13.06 11.57
N SER A 82 -5.26 12.42 12.24
CA SER A 82 -6.31 13.15 12.95
C SER A 82 -5.78 13.91 14.15
N SER A 83 -6.12 15.19 14.26
CA SER A 83 -5.85 15.98 15.47
C SER A 83 -6.75 15.56 16.65
N ASP A 84 -7.87 14.89 16.39
CA ASP A 84 -8.65 14.22 17.44
C ASP A 84 -7.86 13.01 17.97
N ARG A 85 -7.49 13.09 19.25
CA ARG A 85 -6.69 12.05 19.89
C ARG A 85 -7.39 10.69 19.88
N THR A 86 -8.70 10.65 20.06
CA THR A 86 -9.48 9.39 20.12
C THR A 86 -9.45 8.70 18.75
N VAL A 87 -9.72 9.45 17.68
CA VAL A 87 -9.67 8.95 16.29
C VAL A 87 -8.28 8.43 15.97
N ARG A 88 -7.24 9.23 16.26
CA ARG A 88 -5.84 8.85 15.99
C ARG A 88 -5.41 7.61 16.77
N THR A 89 -5.66 7.56 18.09
CA THR A 89 -5.29 6.39 18.92
C THR A 89 -5.93 5.12 18.41
N ARG A 90 -7.17 5.19 17.92
CA ARG A 90 -7.84 4.05 17.31
C ARG A 90 -7.18 3.62 16.01
N ALA A 91 -6.80 4.55 15.15
CA ALA A 91 -6.11 4.23 13.90
C ALA A 91 -4.74 3.58 14.15
N VAL A 92 -3.96 4.12 15.09
CA VAL A 92 -2.68 3.53 15.53
C VAL A 92 -2.88 2.12 16.09
N ALA A 93 -3.88 1.92 16.96
CA ALA A 93 -4.16 0.62 17.55
C ALA A 93 -4.56 -0.44 16.48
N GLU A 94 -5.32 -0.06 15.46
CA GLU A 94 -5.65 -0.98 14.36
C GLU A 94 -4.42 -1.28 13.49
N ALA A 95 -3.58 -0.29 13.19
CA ALA A 95 -2.31 -0.51 12.48
C ALA A 95 -1.35 -1.40 13.30
N GLU A 96 -1.26 -1.20 14.62
CA GLU A 96 -0.52 -2.09 15.53
C GLU A 96 -1.03 -3.53 15.46
N ARG A 97 -2.36 -3.73 15.45
CA ARG A 97 -2.94 -5.08 15.33
C ARG A 97 -2.54 -5.76 14.03
N ALA A 98 -2.56 -5.04 12.91
CA ALA A 98 -2.09 -5.56 11.63
C ALA A 98 -0.58 -5.85 11.68
N LEU A 99 0.22 -4.98 12.28
CA LEU A 99 1.66 -5.17 12.46
C LEU A 99 2.02 -6.45 13.24
N GLN A 100 1.18 -6.87 14.21
CA GLN A 100 1.43 -8.09 14.98
C GLN A 100 1.43 -9.37 14.13
N ILE A 101 0.96 -9.35 12.88
CA ILE A 101 1.11 -10.44 11.91
C ILE A 101 2.58 -10.83 11.79
N ALA A 102 3.52 -9.86 11.84
CA ALA A 102 4.96 -10.08 11.75
C ALA A 102 5.52 -11.07 12.79
N ARG A 103 4.85 -11.24 13.93
CA ARG A 103 5.25 -12.23 14.95
C ARG A 103 5.12 -13.67 14.46
N ARG A 104 4.30 -13.91 13.47
CA ARG A 104 4.05 -15.24 12.92
C ARG A 104 4.50 -15.37 11.47
N ILE A 105 4.25 -14.36 10.69
CA ILE A 105 4.59 -14.30 9.25
C ILE A 105 5.47 -13.07 9.06
N PRO A 106 6.81 -13.24 8.96
CA PRO A 106 7.70 -12.11 8.70
C PRO A 106 7.30 -11.38 7.42
N PHE A 107 7.35 -10.05 7.45
CA PHE A 107 7.22 -9.19 6.27
C PHE A 107 8.13 -7.96 6.43
N ARG A 108 8.40 -7.24 5.34
CA ARG A 108 9.43 -6.21 5.32
C ARG A 108 8.92 -4.82 5.67
N VAL A 109 7.72 -4.46 5.20
CA VAL A 109 7.21 -3.08 5.21
C VAL A 109 5.76 -3.05 5.66
N LEU A 110 5.46 -2.14 6.60
CA LEU A 110 4.10 -1.68 6.89
C LEU A 110 3.86 -0.40 6.09
N VAL A 111 2.98 -0.45 5.09
CA VAL A 111 2.55 0.71 4.32
C VAL A 111 1.45 1.45 5.09
N ALA A 112 1.50 2.77 5.17
CA ALA A 112 0.58 3.56 5.97
C ALA A 112 0.20 4.89 5.32
N HIS A 113 -1.09 5.20 5.25
CA HIS A 113 -1.58 6.51 4.82
C HIS A 113 -1.37 7.57 5.89
N LEU A 114 -0.86 8.74 5.52
CA LEU A 114 -0.93 9.94 6.34
C LEU A 114 -2.19 10.73 5.98
N GLY A 115 -3.21 10.62 6.84
CA GLY A 115 -4.47 11.31 6.62
C GLY A 115 -5.37 10.58 5.62
N VAL A 116 -6.16 11.36 4.91
CA VAL A 116 -7.21 10.88 4.02
C VAL A 116 -7.10 11.56 2.65
N PRO A 117 -7.47 10.90 1.56
CA PRO A 117 -7.44 11.52 0.24
C PRO A 117 -8.45 12.67 0.12
N ARG A 118 -8.20 13.61 -0.81
CA ARG A 118 -8.99 14.84 -0.99
C ARG A 118 -10.47 14.64 -1.32
N TRP A 119 -10.84 13.47 -1.78
CA TRP A 119 -12.26 13.14 -2.05
C TRP A 119 -12.98 12.47 -0.88
N ALA A 120 -12.26 12.15 0.19
CA ALA A 120 -12.91 11.57 1.37
C ALA A 120 -13.74 12.64 2.10
N PRO A 121 -14.96 12.30 2.55
CA PRO A 121 -15.80 13.22 3.31
C PRO A 121 -15.31 13.34 4.75
N THR A 122 -14.28 14.17 4.97
CA THR A 122 -13.57 14.23 6.25
C THR A 122 -13.46 15.66 6.78
N ALA A 123 -13.22 15.77 8.09
CA ALA A 123 -12.91 17.05 8.72
C ALA A 123 -11.49 17.50 8.31
N ALA A 124 -11.29 18.83 8.18
CA ALA A 124 -9.96 19.39 7.92
C ALA A 124 -8.89 18.98 8.95
N ALA A 125 -9.33 18.58 10.17
CA ALA A 125 -8.49 18.06 11.24
C ALA A 125 -7.86 16.69 10.94
N ASP A 126 -8.29 15.98 9.90
CA ASP A 126 -7.84 14.62 9.59
C ASP A 126 -6.54 14.57 8.77
N ASN A 127 -5.99 15.73 8.40
CA ASN A 127 -4.70 15.84 7.71
C ASN A 127 -3.72 16.74 8.50
N SER A 128 -3.58 16.52 9.80
CA SER A 128 -2.65 17.23 10.68
C SER A 128 -1.26 16.61 10.64
N ARG A 129 -0.25 17.38 10.20
CA ARG A 129 1.17 16.95 10.16
C ARG A 129 1.68 16.53 11.53
N ASP A 130 1.33 17.27 12.58
CA ASP A 130 1.77 17.03 13.95
C ASP A 130 1.15 15.76 14.56
N ALA A 131 -0.09 15.46 14.19
CA ALA A 131 -0.74 14.21 14.54
C ALA A 131 -0.10 13.03 13.79
N ALA A 132 0.15 13.17 12.49
CA ALA A 132 0.84 12.19 11.67
C ALA A 132 2.22 11.83 12.25
N ARG A 133 3.04 12.85 12.60
CA ARG A 133 4.34 12.64 13.22
C ARG A 133 4.25 11.71 14.45
N ARG A 134 3.38 12.05 15.41
CA ARG A 134 3.20 11.22 16.62
C ARG A 134 2.78 9.80 16.32
N SER A 135 1.91 9.61 15.31
CA SER A 135 1.46 8.28 14.92
C SER A 135 2.57 7.46 14.29
N ILE A 136 3.37 8.06 13.42
CA ILE A 136 4.47 7.36 12.73
C ILE A 136 5.61 7.04 13.70
N GLU A 137 5.96 7.94 14.61
CA GLU A 137 6.94 7.67 15.69
C GLU A 137 6.48 6.49 16.57
N GLU A 138 5.18 6.45 16.93
CA GLU A 138 4.61 5.34 17.70
C GLU A 138 4.61 4.03 16.91
N LEU A 139 4.19 4.04 15.65
CA LEU A 139 4.21 2.85 14.78
C LEU A 139 5.64 2.35 14.52
N HIS A 140 6.60 3.27 14.29
CA HIS A 140 8.00 2.90 14.16
C HIS A 140 8.53 2.20 15.41
N ALA A 141 8.27 2.75 16.60
CA ALA A 141 8.68 2.13 17.86
C ALA A 141 8.09 0.72 18.08
N LEU A 142 6.88 0.46 17.55
CA LEU A 142 6.22 -0.85 17.59
C LEU A 142 6.76 -1.81 16.50
N ALA A 143 7.15 -1.28 15.34
CA ALA A 143 7.60 -2.04 14.18
C ALA A 143 9.07 -2.49 14.29
N ALA A 144 9.94 -1.62 14.80
CA ALA A 144 11.38 -1.86 14.88
C ALA A 144 11.76 -3.18 15.58
N PRO A 145 11.17 -3.55 16.75
CA PRO A 145 11.46 -4.83 17.39
C PRO A 145 11.01 -6.06 16.60
N LEU A 146 10.12 -5.89 15.62
CA LEU A 146 9.63 -6.94 14.73
C LEU A 146 10.43 -7.04 13.43
N GLY A 147 11.42 -6.15 13.24
CA GLY A 147 12.20 -6.06 12.01
C GLY A 147 11.43 -5.49 10.82
N VAL A 148 10.31 -4.81 11.08
CA VAL A 148 9.45 -4.19 10.06
C VAL A 148 9.79 -2.72 9.92
N ARG A 149 9.90 -2.22 8.70
CA ARG A 149 10.04 -0.80 8.38
C ARG A 149 8.66 -0.19 8.14
N VAL A 150 8.53 1.13 8.34
CA VAL A 150 7.28 1.85 8.07
C VAL A 150 7.46 2.70 6.82
N ALA A 151 6.60 2.52 5.82
CA ALA A 151 6.56 3.34 4.63
C ALA A 151 5.29 4.21 4.63
N VAL A 152 5.47 5.52 4.54
CA VAL A 152 4.34 6.46 4.39
C VAL A 152 4.02 6.61 2.90
N GLU A 153 2.74 6.48 2.57
CA GLU A 153 2.32 6.39 1.19
C GLU A 153 1.98 7.75 0.57
N VAL A 154 2.39 7.91 -0.68
CA VAL A 154 1.96 9.04 -1.53
C VAL A 154 0.48 8.83 -1.88
N ILE A 155 -0.38 9.64 -1.28
CA ILE A 155 -1.81 9.69 -1.59
C ILE A 155 -2.25 11.12 -1.92
N PRO A 156 -3.33 11.32 -2.70
CA PRO A 156 -3.76 12.64 -3.15
C PRO A 156 -4.32 13.53 -2.04
N ASN A 157 -3.44 14.07 -1.21
CA ASN A 157 -3.71 15.16 -0.24
C ASN A 157 -2.44 15.99 -0.02
N GLU A 158 -2.57 17.20 0.53
CA GLU A 158 -1.45 18.12 0.71
C GLU A 158 -0.36 17.60 1.68
N LEU A 159 -0.71 16.71 2.61
CA LEU A 159 0.22 16.14 3.57
C LEU A 159 1.09 15.05 2.95
N SER A 160 0.55 14.33 1.96
CA SER A 160 1.11 13.06 1.43
C SER A 160 1.53 13.14 -0.03
N ARG A 161 1.68 14.33 -0.62
CA ARG A 161 2.34 14.48 -1.92
C ARG A 161 3.83 14.14 -1.82
N ALA A 162 4.44 13.72 -2.91
CA ALA A 162 5.84 13.31 -2.96
C ALA A 162 6.78 14.27 -2.21
N GLY A 163 6.81 15.54 -2.56
CA GLY A 163 7.66 16.53 -1.88
C GLY A 163 7.28 16.79 -0.41
N SER A 164 5.99 16.65 -0.05
CA SER A 164 5.54 16.79 1.34
C SER A 164 6.01 15.62 2.19
N LEU A 165 6.03 14.38 1.64
CA LEU A 165 6.51 13.19 2.32
C LEU A 165 8.03 13.20 2.47
N VAL A 166 8.79 13.64 1.48
CA VAL A 166 10.24 13.85 1.61
C VAL A 166 10.52 14.80 2.78
N HIS A 167 9.87 15.98 2.80
CA HIS A 167 10.00 16.90 3.92
C HIS A 167 9.58 16.28 5.27
N PHE A 168 8.52 15.45 5.27
CA PHE A 168 8.03 14.78 6.47
C PHE A 168 9.06 13.78 7.01
N VAL A 169 9.62 12.94 6.16
CA VAL A 169 10.62 11.93 6.55
C VAL A 169 11.92 12.59 6.99
N GLU A 170 12.39 13.63 6.28
CA GLU A 170 13.68 14.26 6.59
C GLU A 170 13.66 15.23 7.77
N ARG A 171 12.53 15.92 8.00
CA ARG A 171 12.47 17.09 8.88
C ARG A 171 11.45 16.99 10.00
N VAL A 172 10.51 16.08 9.89
CA VAL A 172 9.39 15.98 10.84
C VAL A 172 9.51 14.71 11.69
N VAL A 173 9.92 13.60 11.07
CA VAL A 173 10.16 12.32 11.76
C VAL A 173 11.68 12.12 11.90
N ASP A 174 12.17 11.96 13.13
CA ASP A 174 13.58 11.74 13.41
C ASP A 174 13.88 10.22 13.55
N GLU A 175 13.53 9.45 12.50
CA GLU A 175 13.62 7.99 12.54
C GLU A 175 14.18 7.42 11.22
N THR A 176 15.27 6.65 11.32
CA THR A 176 16.02 6.15 10.15
C THR A 176 15.35 5.01 9.39
N ASN A 177 14.33 4.35 9.97
CA ASN A 177 13.62 3.21 9.35
C ASN A 177 12.20 3.58 8.87
N VAL A 178 11.96 4.88 8.69
CA VAL A 178 10.76 5.39 8.04
C VAL A 178 11.12 5.84 6.63
N GLY A 179 10.37 5.38 5.63
CA GLY A 179 10.57 5.75 4.23
C GLY A 179 9.25 6.01 3.54
N ILE A 180 9.28 6.00 2.22
CA ILE A 180 8.12 6.35 1.38
C ILE A 180 7.70 5.13 0.56
N CYS A 181 6.40 4.87 0.53
CA CYS A 181 5.74 4.07 -0.49
C CYS A 181 5.24 5.02 -1.59
N LEU A 182 5.71 4.85 -2.81
CA LEU A 182 5.17 5.60 -3.94
C LEU A 182 4.09 4.78 -4.63
N ASP A 183 2.85 5.21 -4.47
CA ASP A 183 1.77 4.71 -5.33
C ASP A 183 1.80 5.44 -6.68
N PHE A 184 1.94 4.70 -7.77
CA PHE A 184 2.08 5.24 -9.12
C PHE A 184 0.81 5.88 -9.62
N GLY A 185 -0.34 5.28 -9.33
CA GLY A 185 -1.62 5.85 -9.71
C GLY A 185 -1.89 7.16 -8.98
N HIS A 186 -1.58 7.23 -7.70
CA HIS A 186 -1.70 8.47 -6.91
C HIS A 186 -0.71 9.54 -7.39
N GLY A 187 0.55 9.17 -7.66
CA GLY A 187 1.53 10.08 -8.24
C GLY A 187 1.07 10.66 -9.58
N HIS A 188 0.50 9.81 -10.45
CA HIS A 188 -0.08 10.24 -11.74
C HIS A 188 -1.28 11.17 -11.59
N MET A 189 -2.11 10.98 -10.57
CA MET A 189 -3.25 11.86 -10.27
C MET A 189 -2.84 13.23 -9.69
N ASP A 190 -1.66 13.32 -9.09
CA ASP A 190 -1.12 14.56 -8.54
C ASP A 190 -0.27 15.35 -9.55
N GLY A 191 0.08 14.76 -10.71
CA GLY A 191 0.80 15.44 -11.77
C GLY A 191 1.77 14.56 -12.55
N ASP A 192 3.06 14.91 -12.53
CA ASP A 192 4.11 14.17 -13.23
C ASP A 192 4.65 13.03 -12.37
N LEU A 193 4.34 11.79 -12.79
CA LEU A 193 4.80 10.58 -12.07
C LEU A 193 6.33 10.44 -12.12
N VAL A 194 7.00 10.84 -13.20
CA VAL A 194 8.46 10.78 -13.30
C VAL A 194 9.09 11.72 -12.29
N GLU A 195 8.58 12.95 -12.17
CA GLU A 195 9.00 13.92 -11.16
C GLU A 195 8.75 13.37 -9.73
N ALA A 196 7.61 12.70 -9.50
CA ALA A 196 7.32 12.08 -8.20
C ALA A 196 8.33 10.98 -7.85
N ILE A 197 8.67 10.08 -8.80
CA ILE A 197 9.67 9.02 -8.63
C ILE A 197 11.04 9.63 -8.28
N GLU A 198 11.50 10.63 -9.04
CA GLU A 198 12.78 11.29 -8.81
C GLU A 198 12.80 12.03 -7.46
N THR A 199 11.68 12.66 -7.09
CA THR A 199 11.55 13.40 -5.82
C THR A 199 11.71 12.50 -4.59
N VAL A 200 11.12 11.31 -4.60
CA VAL A 200 11.15 10.41 -3.43
C VAL A 200 12.35 9.47 -3.41
N SER A 201 13.21 9.51 -4.41
CA SER A 201 14.25 8.51 -4.69
C SER A 201 15.13 8.12 -3.50
N GLU A 202 15.58 9.08 -2.70
CA GLU A 202 16.45 8.82 -1.54
C GLU A 202 15.72 8.13 -0.36
N HIS A 203 14.40 8.19 -0.34
CA HIS A 203 13.54 7.64 0.72
C HIS A 203 12.60 6.55 0.22
N LEU A 204 12.68 6.20 -1.07
CA LEU A 204 11.82 5.20 -1.68
C LEU A 204 12.08 3.81 -1.08
N MET A 205 11.07 3.25 -0.45
CA MET A 205 11.18 1.98 0.27
C MET A 205 10.39 0.86 -0.40
N THR A 206 9.25 1.19 -0.96
CA THR A 206 8.38 0.27 -1.72
C THR A 206 7.51 1.07 -2.69
N VAL A 207 6.88 0.38 -3.62
CA VAL A 207 5.96 1.00 -4.58
C VAL A 207 4.67 0.19 -4.66
N ASP A 208 3.55 0.90 -4.78
CA ASP A 208 2.27 0.33 -5.19
C ASP A 208 1.95 0.77 -6.61
N ILE A 209 1.54 -0.17 -7.42
CA ILE A 209 1.40 0.05 -8.87
C ILE A 209 -0.02 -0.26 -9.31
N HIS A 210 -0.67 0.77 -9.79
CA HIS A 210 -1.90 0.66 -10.58
C HIS A 210 -1.95 1.76 -11.64
N ASP A 211 -2.82 1.62 -12.60
CA ASP A 211 -3.07 2.64 -13.61
C ASP A 211 -4.40 3.36 -13.35
N ASN A 212 -4.56 4.53 -13.94
CA ASN A 212 -5.81 5.30 -13.93
C ASN A 212 -5.85 6.29 -15.09
N GLN A 213 -6.94 7.06 -15.18
CA GLN A 213 -7.13 8.06 -16.23
C GLN A 213 -6.67 9.47 -15.81
N GLY A 214 -5.89 9.61 -14.73
CA GLY A 214 -5.41 10.88 -14.17
C GLY A 214 -6.47 11.69 -13.43
N ARG A 215 -7.67 11.13 -13.17
CA ARG A 215 -8.80 11.87 -12.58
C ARG A 215 -9.45 11.19 -11.38
N ALA A 216 -9.39 9.88 -11.34
CA ALA A 216 -9.98 9.05 -10.30
C ALA A 216 -9.03 7.91 -9.95
N ASP A 217 -9.13 7.46 -8.72
CA ASP A 217 -8.40 6.34 -8.17
C ASP A 217 -9.01 5.02 -8.69
N ASP A 218 -8.66 4.69 -9.94
CA ASP A 218 -9.33 3.64 -10.70
C ASP A 218 -8.80 2.23 -10.43
N HIS A 219 -7.61 2.10 -9.86
CA HIS A 219 -6.88 0.84 -9.66
C HIS A 219 -6.90 -0.08 -10.89
N LEU A 220 -6.64 0.49 -12.08
CA LEU A 220 -6.58 -0.28 -13.33
C LEU A 220 -5.30 -1.14 -13.37
N VAL A 221 -5.36 -2.20 -14.15
CA VAL A 221 -4.14 -2.95 -14.51
C VAL A 221 -3.20 -2.01 -15.30
N PRO A 222 -1.88 -2.04 -15.05
CA PRO A 222 -0.91 -1.27 -15.82
C PRO A 222 -1.12 -1.39 -17.34
N PHE A 223 -0.98 -0.26 -18.05
CA PHE A 223 -1.24 -0.07 -19.50
C PHE A 223 -2.73 -0.02 -19.89
N GLU A 224 -3.66 0.02 -18.94
CA GLU A 224 -5.10 0.19 -19.22
C GLU A 224 -5.58 1.62 -18.96
N GLY A 225 -4.74 2.47 -18.39
CA GLY A 225 -4.98 3.89 -18.15
C GLY A 225 -4.12 4.80 -19.03
N THR A 226 -3.66 5.90 -18.45
CA THR A 226 -2.92 6.95 -19.15
C THR A 226 -1.49 7.18 -18.64
N ILE A 227 -1.00 6.36 -17.71
CA ILE A 227 0.40 6.42 -17.27
C ILE A 227 1.34 6.10 -18.43
N ASP A 228 2.36 6.94 -18.64
CA ASP A 228 3.47 6.65 -19.55
C ASP A 228 4.43 5.65 -18.89
N TRP A 229 4.11 4.38 -19.02
CA TRP A 229 4.86 3.28 -18.41
C TRP A 229 6.33 3.21 -18.84
N PRO A 230 6.70 3.40 -20.13
CA PRO A 230 8.10 3.45 -20.52
C PRO A 230 8.88 4.52 -19.76
N SER A 231 8.36 5.73 -19.66
CA SER A 231 9.01 6.83 -18.92
C SER A 231 9.07 6.54 -17.41
N ALA A 232 7.98 6.06 -16.82
CA ALA A 232 7.93 5.73 -15.39
C ALA A 232 8.92 4.61 -15.02
N LEU A 233 8.97 3.52 -15.78
CA LEU A 233 9.90 2.41 -15.53
C LEU A 233 11.36 2.81 -15.75
N THR A 234 11.65 3.66 -16.75
CA THR A 234 12.98 4.24 -16.93
C THR A 234 13.39 5.09 -15.72
N ALA A 235 12.47 5.87 -15.16
CA ALA A 235 12.74 6.64 -13.94
C ALA A 235 13.02 5.73 -12.74
N VAL A 236 12.26 4.65 -12.57
CA VAL A 236 12.48 3.64 -11.51
C VAL A 236 13.90 3.04 -11.60
N GLN A 237 14.34 2.66 -12.80
CA GLN A 237 15.70 2.16 -13.01
C GLN A 237 16.75 3.23 -12.70
N LYS A 238 16.53 4.46 -13.15
CA LYS A 238 17.45 5.59 -12.96
C LYS A 238 17.68 5.92 -11.49
N VAL A 239 16.64 5.80 -10.64
CA VAL A 239 16.75 6.01 -9.20
C VAL A 239 17.28 4.78 -8.46
N GLY A 240 17.52 3.67 -9.15
CA GLY A 240 18.11 2.45 -8.58
C GLY A 240 17.15 1.63 -7.72
N TYR A 241 15.85 1.76 -7.89
CA TYR A 241 14.89 0.90 -7.22
C TYR A 241 14.87 -0.48 -7.86
N ASP A 242 15.20 -1.52 -7.10
CA ASP A 242 15.37 -2.91 -7.53
C ASP A 242 14.55 -3.93 -6.70
N ASP A 243 13.62 -3.45 -5.86
CA ASP A 243 12.73 -4.30 -5.07
C ASP A 243 11.41 -4.58 -5.83
N THR A 244 10.46 -5.18 -5.16
CA THR A 244 9.18 -5.66 -5.69
C THR A 244 8.34 -4.52 -6.27
N LEU A 245 7.88 -4.68 -7.51
CA LEU A 245 6.84 -3.84 -8.11
C LEU A 245 5.46 -4.40 -7.68
N MET A 246 4.92 -3.90 -6.58
CA MET A 246 3.67 -4.40 -6.00
C MET A 246 2.47 -3.90 -6.80
N LEU A 247 1.70 -4.81 -7.39
CA LEU A 247 0.49 -4.44 -8.12
C LEU A 247 -0.69 -4.30 -7.17
N GLU A 248 -1.19 -3.08 -6.97
CA GLU A 248 -2.38 -2.78 -6.18
C GLU A 248 -3.56 -2.43 -7.09
N ILE A 249 -4.15 -3.45 -7.69
CA ILE A 249 -5.21 -3.32 -8.70
C ILE A 249 -6.59 -3.70 -8.16
N GLY A 250 -7.63 -3.15 -8.77
CA GLY A 250 -9.03 -3.49 -8.50
C GLY A 250 -9.57 -4.54 -9.48
N ALA A 251 -10.49 -5.37 -9.02
CA ALA A 251 -11.17 -6.30 -9.90
C ALA A 251 -12.21 -5.57 -10.77
N ARG A 252 -12.03 -5.65 -12.08
CA ARG A 252 -13.06 -5.25 -13.06
C ARG A 252 -13.56 -6.48 -13.78
N GLY A 253 -14.71 -6.99 -13.36
CA GLY A 253 -15.25 -8.27 -13.80
C GLY A 253 -14.71 -9.45 -12.97
N SER A 254 -14.29 -10.52 -13.64
CA SER A 254 -13.72 -11.69 -12.97
C SER A 254 -12.29 -11.42 -12.46
N THR A 255 -12.00 -11.81 -11.20
CA THR A 255 -10.65 -11.73 -10.62
C THR A 255 -9.63 -12.54 -11.42
N LYS A 256 -10.04 -13.71 -11.91
CA LYS A 256 -9.21 -14.56 -12.77
C LYS A 256 -8.79 -13.86 -14.07
N GLU A 257 -9.72 -13.18 -14.73
CA GLU A 257 -9.41 -12.41 -15.94
C GLU A 257 -8.52 -11.20 -15.62
N THR A 258 -8.76 -10.55 -14.48
CA THR A 258 -7.93 -9.44 -14.01
C THR A 258 -6.51 -9.92 -13.72
N LEU A 259 -6.31 -11.05 -13.04
CA LEU A 259 -4.98 -11.63 -12.81
C LEU A 259 -4.28 -12.04 -14.10
N ALA A 260 -5.01 -12.57 -15.07
CA ALA A 260 -4.42 -12.90 -16.39
C ALA A 260 -3.93 -11.64 -17.13
N ARG A 261 -4.64 -10.51 -17.01
CA ARG A 261 -4.21 -9.21 -17.54
C ARG A 261 -3.03 -8.64 -16.76
N ALA A 262 -3.06 -8.72 -15.44
CA ALA A 262 -1.98 -8.29 -14.56
C ALA A 262 -0.67 -9.06 -14.84
N ARG A 263 -0.75 -10.37 -15.06
CA ARG A 263 0.41 -11.16 -15.49
C ARG A 263 1.00 -10.65 -16.81
N LYS A 264 0.15 -10.39 -17.82
CA LYS A 264 0.62 -9.83 -19.12
C LYS A 264 1.25 -8.45 -18.95
N ALA A 265 0.69 -7.63 -18.07
CA ALA A 265 1.23 -6.31 -17.73
C ALA A 265 2.62 -6.45 -17.09
N ARG A 266 2.78 -7.33 -16.10
CA ARG A 266 4.09 -7.63 -15.50
C ARG A 266 5.11 -8.08 -16.55
N GLU A 267 4.76 -9.07 -17.39
CA GLU A 267 5.64 -9.53 -18.47
C GLU A 267 6.03 -8.41 -19.45
N LYS A 268 5.17 -7.40 -19.63
CA LYS A 268 5.47 -6.21 -20.44
C LYS A 268 6.41 -5.24 -19.69
N MET A 269 6.19 -5.02 -18.39
CA MET A 269 7.09 -4.22 -17.56
C MET A 269 8.49 -4.85 -17.50
N ASP A 270 8.57 -6.16 -17.27
CA ASP A 270 9.86 -6.89 -17.25
C ASP A 270 10.66 -6.70 -18.53
N ARG A 271 9.99 -6.72 -19.70
CA ARG A 271 10.65 -6.44 -20.98
C ARG A 271 11.14 -5.00 -21.11
N LEU A 272 10.41 -4.02 -20.56
CA LEU A 272 10.83 -2.62 -20.58
C LEU A 272 12.02 -2.38 -19.62
N LEU A 273 12.04 -3.08 -18.51
CA LEU A 273 13.15 -3.01 -17.52
C LEU A 273 14.41 -3.76 -17.97
N ALA A 274 14.33 -4.69 -18.94
CA ALA A 274 15.47 -5.44 -19.44
C ALA A 274 16.28 -4.67 -20.51
N HIS A 275 15.85 -3.50 -20.91
CA HIS A 275 16.48 -2.65 -21.95
C HIS A 275 16.97 -1.32 -21.38
#